data_880e972696a61e2bfba3d1eb97aca704
#
_entry.id   880e972696a61e2bfba3d1eb97aca704
#
_cell.length_a   1.000
_cell.length_b   1.000
_cell.length_c   1.000
_cell.angle_alpha   90.00
_cell.angle_beta   90.00
_cell.angle_gamma   90.00
#
_symmetry.space_group_name_H-M   'P 1'
#
loop_
_entity.id
_entity.type
_entity.pdbx_description
1 polymer ?
#
loop_
_entity_poly.entity_id
_entity_poly.type
_entity_poly.pdbx_seq_one_letter_code
_entity_poly.pdbx_strand_id
1 'polypeptide(L)'
;MKKVAGFGLILMILVAAQSWAQSKSPALYQMRTKESSVTEKRFRKILGDNYDGQDQNRRDYNDDRKRRRRKQQTSDDNENNGYGSGPDYAWPTHLIEMSIRFAPSLDLNTAEGSGSYSGFRENGAGVRMSLGPSLDYFFFKNRYAFSTGLWYTVKRSGFQMPGTFGQTIWNPGAPEKESIYNLQYLQLPLSVKLFANNIAPNMRLYIQTGGLLSLKLAEKALEPERNGLYQAESGGNRRQYGFGDVEMLLGTGIQYKINQNNAFNIGMSYQRGLINVVRGSQLVSKNRVVALELGFKF
;
A
#
# COMPACT_ATOMS: atom_id res chain seq x y z
N MET A 1 -8.36 -21.42 -22.94
CA MET A 1 -9.50 -21.05 -22.09
C MET A 1 -9.35 -21.38 -20.58
N LYS A 2 -8.11 -21.56 -20.03
CA LYS A 2 -7.88 -21.88 -18.60
C LYS A 2 -7.42 -20.68 -17.73
N LYS A 3 -7.38 -19.45 -18.27
CA LYS A 3 -6.82 -18.28 -17.55
C LYS A 3 -7.84 -17.35 -16.88
N VAL A 4 -9.14 -17.61 -17.04
CA VAL A 4 -10.21 -16.71 -16.49
C VAL A 4 -10.65 -17.12 -15.08
N ALA A 5 -10.40 -18.36 -14.66
CA ALA A 5 -10.86 -18.87 -13.36
C ALA A 5 -10.18 -18.22 -12.14
N GLY A 6 -8.93 -17.71 -12.29
CA GLY A 6 -8.19 -17.09 -11.18
C GLY A 6 -8.72 -15.74 -10.75
N PHE A 7 -9.26 -14.96 -11.68
CA PHE A 7 -9.75 -13.61 -11.39
C PHE A 7 -11.06 -13.62 -10.58
N GLY A 8 -11.94 -14.62 -10.85
CA GLY A 8 -13.18 -14.78 -10.11
C GLY A 8 -12.97 -15.15 -8.63
N LEU A 9 -11.93 -15.94 -8.34
CA LEU A 9 -11.63 -16.37 -6.97
C LEU A 9 -11.15 -15.20 -6.09
N ILE A 10 -10.32 -14.31 -6.65
CA ILE A 10 -9.83 -13.13 -5.93
C ILE A 10 -10.97 -12.15 -5.65
N LEU A 11 -11.89 -11.97 -6.59
CA LEU A 11 -13.07 -11.11 -6.40
C LEU A 11 -14.02 -11.68 -5.32
N MET A 12 -14.22 -12.99 -5.27
CA MET A 12 -15.04 -13.65 -4.23
C MET A 12 -14.42 -13.52 -2.83
N ILE A 13 -13.10 -13.61 -2.69
CA ILE A 13 -12.42 -13.43 -1.41
C ILE A 13 -12.57 -11.98 -0.92
N LEU A 14 -12.51 -10.99 -1.82
CA LEU A 14 -12.72 -9.59 -1.51
C LEU A 14 -14.15 -9.29 -1.03
N VAL A 15 -15.17 -9.88 -1.67
CA VAL A 15 -16.58 -9.71 -1.27
C VAL A 15 -16.86 -10.40 0.08
N ALA A 16 -16.28 -11.58 0.31
CA ALA A 16 -16.41 -12.29 1.58
C ALA A 16 -15.73 -11.55 2.75
N ALA A 17 -14.58 -10.90 2.50
CA ALA A 17 -13.91 -10.08 3.50
C ALA A 17 -14.71 -8.83 3.90
N GLN A 18 -15.43 -8.21 2.95
CA GLN A 18 -16.32 -7.09 3.24
C GLN A 18 -17.51 -7.46 4.13
N SER A 19 -18.15 -8.58 3.85
CA SER A 19 -19.30 -9.06 4.65
C SER A 19 -18.87 -9.41 6.09
N TRP A 20 -17.66 -9.93 6.26
CA TRP A 20 -17.12 -10.28 7.58
C TRP A 20 -16.71 -9.05 8.40
N ALA A 21 -16.18 -8.02 7.76
CA ALA A 21 -15.81 -6.75 8.42
C ALA A 21 -17.03 -5.95 8.89
N GLN A 22 -18.13 -5.98 8.13
CA GLN A 22 -19.37 -5.29 8.48
C GLN A 22 -20.15 -5.97 9.61
N SER A 23 -20.03 -7.29 9.78
CA SER A 23 -20.80 -8.02 10.78
C SER A 23 -20.28 -7.90 12.22
N LYS A 24 -19.02 -7.45 12.43
CA LYS A 24 -18.41 -7.38 13.76
C LYS A 24 -18.38 -6.01 14.43
N SER A 25 -18.72 -4.93 13.72
CA SER A 25 -18.60 -3.57 14.27
C SER A 25 -19.64 -3.13 15.30
N PRO A 26 -20.90 -3.62 15.35
CA PRO A 26 -21.88 -3.13 16.33
C PRO A 26 -21.67 -3.64 17.76
N ALA A 27 -21.09 -4.82 17.94
CA ALA A 27 -21.03 -5.46 19.26
C ALA A 27 -20.00 -4.83 20.22
N LEU A 28 -18.88 -4.36 19.71
CA LEU A 28 -17.82 -3.71 20.53
C LEU A 28 -18.22 -2.32 21.02
N TYR A 29 -19.06 -1.62 20.27
CA TYR A 29 -19.53 -0.28 20.65
C TYR A 29 -20.59 -0.33 21.77
N GLN A 30 -21.42 -1.38 21.79
CA GLN A 30 -22.43 -1.57 22.83
C GLN A 30 -21.85 -2.03 24.17
N MET A 31 -20.72 -2.72 24.20
CA MET A 31 -20.07 -3.12 25.46
C MET A 31 -19.50 -1.92 26.23
N ARG A 32 -18.96 -0.92 25.55
CA ARG A 32 -18.34 0.25 26.20
C ARG A 32 -19.35 1.20 26.83
N THR A 33 -20.56 1.30 26.29
CA THR A 33 -21.65 2.10 26.87
C THR A 33 -22.31 1.42 28.06
N LYS A 34 -22.30 0.08 28.14
CA LYS A 34 -22.82 -0.65 29.29
C LYS A 34 -21.90 -0.60 30.51
N GLU A 35 -20.57 -0.61 30.32
CA GLU A 35 -19.64 -0.51 31.44
C GLU A 35 -19.69 0.84 32.17
N SER A 36 -19.87 1.95 31.44
CA SER A 36 -20.00 3.27 32.08
C SER A 36 -21.25 3.41 32.93
N SER A 37 -22.36 2.80 32.54
CA SER A 37 -23.62 2.83 33.31
C SER A 37 -23.61 1.95 34.55
N VAL A 38 -22.82 0.86 34.54
CA VAL A 38 -22.68 -0.05 35.68
C VAL A 38 -21.78 0.55 36.75
N THR A 39 -20.71 1.26 36.37
CA THR A 39 -19.81 1.96 37.30
C THR A 39 -20.52 3.10 37.98
N GLU A 40 -21.36 3.87 37.31
CA GLU A 40 -22.13 4.98 37.87
C GLU A 40 -23.20 4.50 38.87
N LYS A 41 -23.85 3.37 38.57
CA LYS A 41 -24.79 2.73 39.51
C LYS A 41 -24.10 2.16 40.77
N ARG A 42 -22.89 1.65 40.65
CA ARG A 42 -22.10 1.17 41.82
C ARG A 42 -21.63 2.33 42.70
N PHE A 43 -21.23 3.45 42.12
CA PHE A 43 -20.86 4.64 42.86
C PHE A 43 -22.02 5.23 43.69
N ARG A 44 -23.23 5.26 43.15
CA ARG A 44 -24.42 5.72 43.89
C ARG A 44 -24.76 4.79 45.08
N LYS A 45 -24.50 3.51 44.96
CA LYS A 45 -24.79 2.54 46.04
C LYS A 45 -23.76 2.59 47.17
N ILE A 46 -22.54 3.08 46.93
CA ILE A 46 -21.47 3.18 47.94
C ILE A 46 -21.55 4.49 48.73
N LEU A 47 -22.09 5.57 48.16
CA LEU A 47 -22.12 6.88 48.77
C LEU A 47 -23.37 7.17 49.66
N GLY A 48 -24.29 6.18 49.80
CA GLY A 48 -25.40 6.24 50.73
C GLY A 48 -26.36 7.43 50.57
N ASP A 49 -27.62 7.25 50.91
CA ASP A 49 -28.75 8.20 50.75
C ASP A 49 -28.69 9.50 51.60
N ASN A 50 -27.53 9.89 52.13
CA ASN A 50 -27.36 11.02 53.03
C ASN A 50 -26.99 12.37 52.33
N TYR A 51 -27.39 12.58 51.10
CA TYR A 51 -27.06 13.81 50.37
C TYR A 51 -28.29 14.63 49.96
N ASP A 52 -29.36 14.64 50.79
CA ASP A 52 -30.61 15.35 50.47
C ASP A 52 -30.67 16.81 50.93
N GLY A 53 -29.53 17.46 51.22
CA GLY A 53 -29.52 18.81 51.79
C GLY A 53 -29.16 19.98 50.87
N GLN A 54 -28.76 19.78 49.62
CA GLN A 54 -28.25 20.89 48.75
C GLN A 54 -28.76 20.92 47.32
N ASP A 55 -29.85 20.32 46.99
CA ASP A 55 -30.21 20.01 45.59
C ASP A 55 -31.01 21.07 44.82
N GLN A 56 -31.48 22.16 45.45
CA GLN A 56 -32.23 23.16 44.66
C GLN A 56 -31.35 24.05 43.80
N ASN A 57 -30.14 24.41 44.24
CA ASN A 57 -29.20 25.21 43.43
C ASN A 57 -28.48 24.38 42.35
N ARG A 58 -28.48 23.03 42.45
CA ARG A 58 -27.89 22.16 41.47
C ARG A 58 -28.78 21.86 40.26
N ARG A 59 -30.10 21.94 40.41
CA ARG A 59 -31.06 21.69 39.32
C ARG A 59 -30.93 22.74 38.21
N ASP A 60 -30.85 24.01 38.58
CA ASP A 60 -30.71 25.09 37.59
C ASP A 60 -29.36 25.04 36.86
N TYR A 61 -28.29 24.70 37.56
CA TYR A 61 -26.95 24.58 36.93
C TYR A 61 -26.84 23.38 35.99
N ASN A 62 -27.52 22.28 36.32
CA ASN A 62 -27.52 21.09 35.45
C ASN A 62 -28.42 21.25 34.22
N ASP A 63 -29.52 22.02 34.32
CA ASP A 63 -30.38 22.30 33.16
C ASP A 63 -29.71 23.27 32.19
N ASP A 64 -28.97 24.26 32.68
CA ASP A 64 -28.15 25.13 31.82
C ASP A 64 -27.00 24.40 31.16
N ARG A 65 -26.39 23.43 31.83
CA ARG A 65 -25.38 22.56 31.25
C ARG A 65 -25.95 21.61 30.19
N LYS A 66 -27.16 21.07 30.42
CA LYS A 66 -27.88 20.26 29.43
C LYS A 66 -28.33 21.10 28.22
N ARG A 67 -28.79 22.36 28.46
CA ARG A 67 -29.14 23.29 27.37
C ARG A 67 -27.93 23.72 26.57
N ARG A 68 -26.78 23.97 27.22
CA ARG A 68 -25.49 24.24 26.51
C ARG A 68 -24.98 23.04 25.73
N ARG A 69 -25.06 21.82 26.30
CA ARG A 69 -24.70 20.59 25.59
C ARG A 69 -25.64 20.29 24.41
N ARG A 70 -26.97 20.51 24.56
CA ARG A 70 -27.92 20.39 23.44
C ARG A 70 -27.67 21.45 22.36
N LYS A 71 -27.35 22.69 22.72
CA LYS A 71 -26.99 23.73 21.73
C LYS A 71 -25.65 23.40 21.02
N GLN A 72 -24.66 22.86 21.72
CA GLN A 72 -23.41 22.39 21.11
C GLN A 72 -23.66 21.17 20.21
N GLN A 73 -24.48 20.22 20.65
CA GLN A 73 -24.78 19.03 19.87
C GLN A 73 -25.60 19.34 18.60
N THR A 74 -26.54 20.31 18.67
CA THR A 74 -27.29 20.78 17.49
C THR A 74 -26.47 21.66 16.56
N SER A 75 -25.44 22.39 17.01
CA SER A 75 -24.49 23.07 16.13
C SER A 75 -23.52 22.10 15.48
N ASP A 76 -23.07 21.07 16.21
CA ASP A 76 -22.18 20.03 15.69
C ASP A 76 -22.90 19.12 14.67
N ASP A 77 -24.19 18.82 14.88
CA ASP A 77 -24.99 18.00 13.95
C ASP A 77 -25.34 18.76 12.65
N ASN A 78 -25.39 20.11 12.68
CA ASN A 78 -25.68 20.90 11.49
C ASN A 78 -24.43 21.29 10.68
N GLU A 79 -23.24 21.31 11.31
CA GLU A 79 -21.96 21.47 10.61
C GLU A 79 -21.48 20.16 9.96
N ASN A 80 -21.98 18.99 10.39
CA ASN A 80 -21.61 17.69 9.84
C ASN A 80 -22.27 17.33 8.51
N ASN A 81 -23.18 18.16 7.97
CA ASN A 81 -23.67 18.01 6.58
C ASN A 81 -22.76 18.63 5.53
N GLY A 82 -21.68 19.27 5.93
CA GLY A 82 -20.58 19.67 5.04
C GLY A 82 -19.56 18.56 4.96
N TYR A 83 -19.43 17.96 3.82
CA TYR A 83 -18.39 17.00 3.47
C TYR A 83 -17.02 17.37 4.10
N GLY A 84 -16.65 16.71 5.18
CA GLY A 84 -15.24 16.41 5.42
C GLY A 84 -14.43 17.24 6.36
N SER A 85 -14.96 18.10 7.22
CA SER A 85 -14.14 18.77 8.26
C SER A 85 -14.40 18.26 9.67
N GLY A 86 -14.28 16.96 9.87
CA GLY A 86 -14.09 16.46 11.24
C GLY A 86 -12.74 16.98 11.77
N PRO A 87 -12.63 17.35 13.05
CA PRO A 87 -11.36 17.79 13.61
C PRO A 87 -10.29 16.71 13.35
N ASP A 88 -9.05 17.14 13.10
CA ASP A 88 -7.89 16.26 12.83
C ASP A 88 -7.69 15.15 13.88
N TYR A 89 -8.45 15.20 14.95
CA TYR A 89 -8.41 14.31 16.09
C TYR A 89 -9.61 13.38 16.23
N ALA A 90 -10.57 13.41 15.29
CA ALA A 90 -11.70 12.49 15.31
C ALA A 90 -11.22 11.04 15.06
N TRP A 91 -11.87 10.09 15.72
CA TRP A 91 -11.65 8.68 15.43
C TRP A 91 -12.10 8.38 14.00
N PRO A 92 -11.42 7.50 13.28
CA PRO A 92 -11.83 7.14 11.93
C PRO A 92 -13.23 6.54 11.94
N THR A 93 -14.07 6.98 11.04
CA THR A 93 -15.40 6.39 10.81
C THR A 93 -15.28 4.94 10.34
N HIS A 94 -14.20 4.63 9.63
CA HIS A 94 -13.87 3.28 9.19
C HIS A 94 -12.43 2.96 9.62
N LEU A 95 -12.27 1.87 10.38
CA LEU A 95 -10.93 1.37 10.79
C LEU A 95 -10.17 0.77 9.62
N ILE A 96 -10.87 0.25 8.62
CA ILE A 96 -10.29 -0.42 7.47
C ILE A 96 -10.84 0.25 6.21
N GLU A 97 -9.96 0.67 5.35
CA GLU A 97 -10.25 1.19 4.02
C GLU A 97 -9.65 0.24 2.97
N MET A 98 -10.48 -0.21 2.04
CA MET A 98 -10.04 -1.06 0.93
C MET A 98 -10.01 -0.27 -0.37
N SER A 99 -9.03 -0.58 -1.22
CA SER A 99 -8.89 0.05 -2.53
C SER A 99 -8.32 -0.92 -3.56
N ILE A 100 -8.61 -0.66 -4.82
CA ILE A 100 -7.90 -1.27 -5.94
C ILE A 100 -6.88 -0.25 -6.44
N ARG A 101 -5.62 -0.68 -6.52
CA ARG A 101 -4.51 0.11 -7.01
C ARG A 101 -4.12 -0.32 -8.41
N PHE A 102 -3.93 0.65 -9.29
CA PHE A 102 -3.27 0.50 -10.60
C PHE A 102 -2.09 1.48 -10.64
N ALA A 103 -0.91 1.00 -11.02
CA ALA A 103 0.28 1.84 -11.04
C ALA A 103 1.16 1.53 -12.26
N PRO A 104 1.06 2.35 -13.31
CA PRO A 104 2.06 2.39 -14.35
C PRO A 104 3.40 2.85 -13.75
N SER A 105 4.48 2.20 -14.16
CA SER A 105 5.81 2.40 -13.57
C SER A 105 6.89 2.52 -14.64
N LEU A 106 7.94 3.25 -14.28
CA LEU A 106 9.20 3.32 -14.99
C LEU A 106 10.23 2.54 -14.18
N ASP A 107 10.69 1.45 -14.74
CA ASP A 107 11.66 0.56 -14.12
C ASP A 107 13.07 0.94 -14.58
N LEU A 108 13.94 1.17 -13.60
CA LEU A 108 15.35 1.50 -13.74
C LEU A 108 16.11 0.45 -12.93
N ASN A 109 16.77 -0.47 -13.59
CA ASN A 109 17.63 -1.41 -12.87
C ASN A 109 19.07 -0.92 -12.86
N THR A 110 19.78 -1.15 -11.76
CA THR A 110 21.24 -1.01 -11.76
C THR A 110 21.87 -2.35 -12.14
N ALA A 111 22.99 -2.31 -12.81
CA ALA A 111 23.73 -3.50 -13.18
C ALA A 111 25.23 -3.25 -13.02
N GLU A 112 25.89 -4.13 -12.28
CA GLU A 112 27.33 -4.11 -12.08
C GLU A 112 27.86 -5.53 -12.25
N GLY A 113 28.80 -5.73 -13.15
CA GLY A 113 29.43 -7.00 -13.41
C GLY A 113 30.89 -7.05 -12.98
N SER A 114 31.33 -8.19 -12.46
CA SER A 114 32.73 -8.49 -12.13
C SER A 114 33.17 -9.82 -12.72
N GLY A 115 34.48 -10.04 -12.80
CA GLY A 115 35.04 -11.28 -13.37
C GLY A 115 34.59 -11.51 -14.78
N SER A 116 33.94 -12.65 -15.04
CA SER A 116 33.43 -13.03 -16.38
C SER A 116 32.34 -12.09 -16.92
N TYR A 117 31.69 -11.31 -16.04
CA TYR A 117 30.66 -10.34 -16.39
C TYR A 117 31.19 -8.90 -16.36
N SER A 118 32.50 -8.71 -16.38
CA SER A 118 33.11 -7.38 -16.46
C SER A 118 32.63 -6.65 -17.71
N GLY A 119 32.30 -5.37 -17.56
CA GLY A 119 31.73 -4.56 -18.65
C GLY A 119 30.22 -4.68 -18.83
N PHE A 120 29.53 -5.48 -18.04
CA PHE A 120 28.06 -5.44 -17.98
C PHE A 120 27.58 -4.14 -17.35
N ARG A 121 26.57 -3.56 -17.95
CA ARG A 121 25.94 -2.32 -17.48
C ARG A 121 24.42 -2.39 -17.62
N GLU A 122 23.76 -1.43 -17.02
CA GLU A 122 22.31 -1.30 -17.10
C GLU A 122 21.84 -1.07 -18.54
N ASN A 123 20.68 -1.66 -18.89
CA ASN A 123 20.04 -1.46 -20.18
C ASN A 123 18.80 -0.58 -20.05
N GLY A 124 19.02 0.73 -19.83
CA GLY A 124 18.00 1.75 -19.91
C GLY A 124 16.76 1.54 -19.04
N ALA A 125 15.75 2.38 -19.26
CA ALA A 125 14.49 2.35 -18.57
C ALA A 125 13.41 1.56 -19.33
N GLY A 126 12.43 1.01 -18.64
CA GLY A 126 11.28 0.35 -19.25
C GLY A 126 9.98 0.65 -18.56
N VAL A 127 8.94 0.91 -19.34
CA VAL A 127 7.59 1.13 -18.80
C VAL A 127 6.94 -0.21 -18.49
N ARG A 128 6.39 -0.36 -17.31
CA ARG A 128 5.67 -1.54 -16.83
C ARG A 128 4.48 -1.09 -15.96
N MET A 129 3.85 -2.03 -15.27
CA MET A 129 2.70 -1.73 -14.44
C MET A 129 2.58 -2.69 -13.27
N SER A 130 1.86 -2.24 -12.25
CA SER A 130 1.37 -3.08 -11.16
C SER A 130 -0.12 -2.85 -10.93
N LEU A 131 -0.80 -3.91 -10.47
CA LEU A 131 -2.23 -3.90 -10.18
C LEU A 131 -2.50 -4.79 -8.97
N GLY A 132 -3.41 -4.36 -8.09
CA GLY A 132 -3.85 -5.22 -7.01
C GLY A 132 -4.63 -4.49 -5.92
N PRO A 133 -5.26 -5.27 -5.01
CA PRO A 133 -5.93 -4.72 -3.85
C PRO A 133 -4.92 -4.15 -2.84
N SER A 134 -5.34 -3.08 -2.20
CA SER A 134 -4.64 -2.46 -1.07
C SER A 134 -5.62 -2.27 0.08
N LEU A 135 -5.09 -2.34 1.31
CA LEU A 135 -5.83 -2.24 2.54
C LEU A 135 -5.10 -1.28 3.46
N ASP A 136 -5.80 -0.27 3.93
CA ASP A 136 -5.32 0.71 4.90
C ASP A 136 -6.05 0.50 6.23
N TYR A 137 -5.31 0.16 7.29
CA TYR A 137 -5.81 -0.01 8.65
C TYR A 137 -5.42 1.20 9.49
N PHE A 138 -6.41 2.00 9.91
CA PHE A 138 -6.19 3.18 10.74
C PHE A 138 -6.05 2.78 12.22
N PHE A 139 -4.88 3.00 12.79
CA PHE A 139 -4.58 2.64 14.18
C PHE A 139 -4.54 3.85 15.13
N PHE A 140 -4.37 5.04 14.61
CA PHE A 140 -4.36 6.26 15.41
C PHE A 140 -5.05 7.40 14.68
N LYS A 141 -6.29 7.73 15.11
CA LYS A 141 -7.12 8.78 14.52
C LYS A 141 -7.23 8.62 12.98
N ASN A 142 -7.64 9.63 12.27
CA ASN A 142 -7.68 9.63 10.80
C ASN A 142 -6.34 9.99 10.13
N ARG A 143 -5.22 9.94 10.88
CA ARG A 143 -3.92 10.42 10.40
C ARG A 143 -2.93 9.33 10.09
N TYR A 144 -2.98 8.20 10.77
CA TYR A 144 -2.01 7.13 10.63
C TYR A 144 -2.70 5.84 10.22
N ALA A 145 -2.25 5.26 9.13
CA ALA A 145 -2.73 3.97 8.68
C ALA A 145 -1.55 3.03 8.39
N PHE A 146 -1.68 1.79 8.82
CA PHE A 146 -0.87 0.69 8.32
C PHE A 146 -1.43 0.26 6.98
N SER A 147 -0.61 0.29 5.94
CA SER A 147 -1.00 -0.04 4.58
C SER A 147 -0.36 -1.33 4.14
N THR A 148 -1.18 -2.25 3.68
CA THR A 148 -0.77 -3.53 3.11
C THR A 148 -1.58 -3.84 1.86
N GLY A 149 -1.35 -4.97 1.24
CA GLY A 149 -2.07 -5.37 0.04
C GLY A 149 -1.42 -6.55 -0.65
N LEU A 150 -1.90 -6.85 -1.84
CA LEU A 150 -1.33 -7.89 -2.68
C LEU A 150 -1.30 -7.39 -4.12
N TRP A 151 -0.11 -7.06 -4.63
CA TRP A 151 0.05 -6.47 -5.95
C TRP A 151 0.72 -7.44 -6.91
N TYR A 152 0.11 -7.64 -8.06
CA TYR A 152 0.78 -8.25 -9.20
C TYR A 152 1.54 -7.17 -9.95
N THR A 153 2.86 -7.36 -10.08
CA THR A 153 3.76 -6.37 -10.68
C THR A 153 4.61 -7.03 -11.76
N VAL A 154 4.69 -6.40 -12.90
CA VAL A 154 5.66 -6.73 -13.92
C VAL A 154 6.78 -5.71 -13.85
N LYS A 155 8.03 -6.16 -13.71
CA LYS A 155 9.24 -5.34 -13.73
C LYS A 155 10.10 -5.68 -14.93
N ARG A 156 10.76 -4.67 -15.47
CA ARG A 156 11.80 -4.87 -16.47
C ARG A 156 13.16 -4.89 -15.79
N SER A 157 13.95 -5.87 -16.13
CA SER A 157 15.37 -5.88 -15.82
C SER A 157 16.16 -6.19 -17.08
N GLY A 158 17.29 -5.55 -17.26
CA GLY A 158 18.06 -5.71 -18.47
C GLY A 158 19.52 -5.36 -18.26
N PHE A 159 20.33 -5.98 -19.11
CA PHE A 159 21.78 -5.81 -19.16
C PHE A 159 22.23 -5.47 -20.57
N GLN A 160 23.19 -4.58 -20.67
CA GLN A 160 23.98 -4.37 -21.86
C GLN A 160 25.34 -4.99 -21.64
N MET A 161 25.79 -5.80 -22.59
CA MET A 161 26.99 -6.64 -22.50
C MET A 161 27.99 -6.26 -23.59
N PRO A 162 29.29 -6.38 -23.31
CA PRO A 162 30.29 -6.33 -24.39
C PRO A 162 29.98 -7.35 -25.48
N GLY A 163 30.21 -7.00 -26.73
CA GLY A 163 29.98 -7.90 -27.87
C GLY A 163 30.80 -9.18 -27.81
N THR A 164 31.94 -9.13 -27.10
CA THR A 164 32.84 -10.28 -26.89
C THR A 164 32.28 -11.33 -25.91
N PHE A 165 31.23 -11.01 -25.15
CA PHE A 165 30.66 -11.95 -24.17
C PHE A 165 30.08 -13.19 -24.86
N GLY A 166 30.48 -14.37 -24.40
CA GLY A 166 30.00 -15.66 -24.91
C GLY A 166 30.54 -16.01 -26.31
N GLN A 167 31.58 -15.30 -26.81
CA GLN A 167 32.21 -15.64 -28.05
C GLN A 167 33.30 -16.72 -27.87
N THR A 168 33.30 -17.66 -28.78
CA THR A 168 34.36 -18.68 -28.89
C THR A 168 35.60 -18.14 -29.60
N ILE A 169 35.41 -17.19 -30.52
CA ILE A 169 36.48 -16.53 -31.28
C ILE A 169 36.50 -15.07 -30.90
N TRP A 170 37.65 -14.57 -30.43
CA TRP A 170 37.82 -13.20 -30.01
C TRP A 170 37.62 -12.21 -31.17
N ASN A 171 36.55 -11.40 -31.10
CA ASN A 171 36.29 -10.33 -32.04
C ASN A 171 36.01 -9.04 -31.27
N PRO A 172 37.02 -8.17 -31.06
CA PRO A 172 36.86 -6.94 -30.26
C PRO A 172 35.93 -5.91 -30.93
N GLY A 173 35.67 -6.02 -32.23
CA GLY A 173 34.74 -5.14 -32.97
C GLY A 173 33.28 -5.60 -32.96
N ALA A 174 32.96 -6.65 -32.23
CA ALA A 174 31.58 -7.13 -32.15
C ALA A 174 30.66 -6.12 -31.48
N PRO A 175 29.45 -5.94 -32.02
CA PRO A 175 28.47 -5.01 -31.42
C PRO A 175 28.06 -5.48 -30.03
N GLU A 176 27.75 -4.52 -29.17
CA GLU A 176 27.19 -4.79 -27.83
C GLU A 176 25.89 -5.59 -27.94
N LYS A 177 25.70 -6.49 -26.99
CA LYS A 177 24.52 -7.35 -26.91
C LYS A 177 23.61 -6.88 -25.75
N GLU A 178 22.36 -7.14 -25.92
CA GLU A 178 21.34 -6.80 -24.90
C GLU A 178 20.69 -8.07 -24.33
N SER A 179 20.33 -8.00 -23.08
CA SER A 179 19.53 -9.04 -22.41
C SER A 179 18.43 -8.37 -21.58
N ILE A 180 17.20 -8.53 -22.04
CA ILE A 180 16.05 -7.90 -21.40
C ILE A 180 15.12 -8.99 -20.89
N TYR A 181 14.68 -8.84 -19.66
CA TYR A 181 13.77 -9.75 -18.99
C TYR A 181 12.53 -9.02 -18.45
N ASN A 182 11.38 -9.66 -18.56
CA ASN A 182 10.18 -9.33 -17.81
C ASN A 182 10.08 -10.24 -16.60
N LEU A 183 10.15 -9.65 -15.43
CA LEU A 183 10.03 -10.33 -14.15
C LEU A 183 8.64 -10.09 -13.59
N GLN A 184 7.90 -11.15 -13.34
CA GLN A 184 6.56 -11.08 -12.75
C GLN A 184 6.66 -11.37 -11.27
N TYR A 185 6.18 -10.44 -10.45
CA TYR A 185 6.21 -10.53 -9.00
C TYR A 185 4.82 -10.46 -8.40
N LEU A 186 4.65 -11.18 -7.32
CA LEU A 186 3.61 -10.95 -6.33
C LEU A 186 4.23 -10.15 -5.18
N GLN A 187 3.74 -8.93 -4.95
CA GLN A 187 4.30 -8.02 -3.97
C GLN A 187 3.36 -7.86 -2.77
N LEU A 188 3.93 -7.91 -1.58
CA LEU A 188 3.28 -7.61 -0.30
C LEU A 188 3.86 -6.31 0.24
N PRO A 189 3.16 -5.17 0.14
CA PRO A 189 3.57 -3.94 0.78
C PRO A 189 3.32 -3.99 2.29
N LEU A 190 4.27 -3.48 3.05
CA LEU A 190 4.20 -3.30 4.50
C LEU A 190 4.66 -1.88 4.80
N SER A 191 3.73 -0.96 4.96
CA SER A 191 4.04 0.46 5.04
C SER A 191 3.13 1.22 5.99
N VAL A 192 3.55 2.41 6.37
CA VAL A 192 2.76 3.36 7.14
C VAL A 192 2.44 4.55 6.24
N LYS A 193 1.17 4.92 6.21
CA LYS A 193 0.68 6.16 5.60
C LYS A 193 0.40 7.19 6.66
N LEU A 194 0.89 8.39 6.43
CA LEU A 194 0.60 9.58 7.23
C LEU A 194 -0.30 10.50 6.41
N PHE A 195 -1.49 10.79 6.90
CA PHE A 195 -2.46 11.67 6.25
C PHE A 195 -2.42 13.06 6.87
N ALA A 196 -2.31 14.08 6.02
CA ALA A 196 -2.59 15.47 6.35
C ALA A 196 -4.00 15.79 5.82
N ASN A 197 -4.92 16.00 6.76
CA ASN A 197 -6.32 16.28 6.46
C ASN A 197 -6.53 17.78 6.21
N ASN A 198 -7.63 18.14 5.55
CA ASN A 198 -8.09 19.52 5.39
C ASN A 198 -7.17 20.45 4.57
N ILE A 199 -6.42 19.91 3.60
CA ILE A 199 -5.66 20.74 2.66
C ILE A 199 -6.62 21.50 1.73
N ALA A 200 -7.69 20.83 1.30
CA ALA A 200 -8.80 21.39 0.55
C ALA A 200 -10.08 20.60 0.84
N PRO A 201 -11.27 21.11 0.48
CA PRO A 201 -12.52 20.37 0.63
C PRO A 201 -12.42 18.99 -0.01
N ASN A 202 -12.75 17.95 0.74
CA ASN A 202 -12.71 16.54 0.32
C ASN A 202 -11.33 16.00 -0.07
N MET A 203 -10.23 16.69 0.24
CA MET A 203 -8.88 16.30 -0.14
C MET A 203 -7.99 16.06 1.09
N ARG A 204 -7.28 14.94 1.08
CA ARG A 204 -6.23 14.60 2.05
C ARG A 204 -4.93 14.34 1.30
N LEU A 205 -3.83 14.91 1.76
CA LEU A 205 -2.48 14.52 1.33
C LEU A 205 -2.04 13.31 2.14
N TYR A 206 -1.29 12.40 1.54
CA TYR A 206 -0.62 11.34 2.29
C TYR A 206 0.86 11.21 1.90
N ILE A 207 1.65 10.80 2.87
CA ILE A 207 3.02 10.33 2.69
C ILE A 207 3.05 8.88 3.14
N GLN A 208 3.71 8.02 2.38
CA GLN A 208 3.83 6.59 2.65
C GLN A 208 5.31 6.21 2.73
N THR A 209 5.65 5.41 3.73
CA THR A 209 7.00 4.84 3.85
C THR A 209 6.91 3.41 4.39
N GLY A 210 7.82 2.56 3.91
CA GLY A 210 7.83 1.16 4.34
C GLY A 210 8.69 0.27 3.47
N GLY A 211 8.34 -1.00 3.42
CA GLY A 211 8.98 -2.03 2.63
C GLY A 211 8.02 -2.77 1.71
N LEU A 212 8.59 -3.44 0.72
CA LEU A 212 7.91 -4.36 -0.17
C LEU A 212 8.61 -5.71 -0.10
N LEU A 213 7.85 -6.75 0.08
CA LEU A 213 8.31 -8.12 -0.09
C LEU A 213 7.79 -8.63 -1.42
N SER A 214 8.67 -9.03 -2.32
CA SER A 214 8.34 -9.44 -3.68
C SER A 214 8.71 -10.88 -3.90
N LEU A 215 7.74 -11.72 -4.29
CA LEU A 215 7.95 -13.11 -4.68
C LEU A 215 7.88 -13.22 -6.20
N LYS A 216 8.96 -13.72 -6.82
CA LYS A 216 8.98 -13.91 -8.27
C LYS A 216 8.11 -15.09 -8.69
N LEU A 217 7.12 -14.83 -9.54
CA LEU A 217 6.24 -15.84 -10.10
C LEU A 217 6.80 -16.39 -11.41
N ALA A 218 7.29 -15.49 -12.28
CA ALA A 218 7.79 -15.87 -13.58
C ALA A 218 8.92 -14.95 -14.04
N GLU A 219 9.74 -15.49 -14.93
CA GLU A 219 10.82 -14.82 -15.60
C GLU A 219 10.70 -15.11 -17.11
N LYS A 220 10.66 -14.07 -17.92
CA LYS A 220 10.54 -14.20 -19.36
C LYS A 220 11.62 -13.35 -20.03
N ALA A 221 12.55 -13.99 -20.72
CA ALA A 221 13.46 -13.30 -21.62
C ALA A 221 12.65 -12.68 -22.76
N LEU A 222 12.92 -11.42 -23.06
CA LEU A 222 12.42 -10.76 -24.26
C LEU A 222 13.43 -11.02 -25.39
N GLU A 223 12.90 -11.23 -26.58
CA GLU A 223 13.72 -11.52 -27.78
C GLU A 223 14.80 -12.59 -27.51
N PRO A 224 14.40 -13.84 -27.19
CA PRO A 224 15.36 -14.87 -26.78
C PRO A 224 16.50 -15.08 -27.78
N GLU A 225 16.24 -14.85 -29.06
CA GLU A 225 17.24 -14.98 -30.14
C GLU A 225 18.34 -13.92 -30.09
N ARG A 226 18.04 -12.75 -29.48
CA ARG A 226 18.97 -11.63 -29.29
C ARG A 226 19.50 -11.51 -27.89
N ASN A 227 18.89 -12.24 -26.95
CA ASN A 227 19.24 -12.17 -25.53
C ASN A 227 20.56 -12.95 -25.29
N GLY A 228 21.65 -12.21 -25.13
CA GLY A 228 22.97 -12.78 -25.01
C GLY A 228 23.20 -13.64 -23.78
N LEU A 229 22.58 -13.29 -22.61
CA LEU A 229 22.64 -14.12 -21.40
C LEU A 229 21.85 -15.43 -21.59
N TYR A 230 20.67 -15.34 -22.18
CA TYR A 230 19.83 -16.49 -22.44
C TYR A 230 20.50 -17.48 -23.41
N GLN A 231 21.20 -16.96 -24.40
CA GLN A 231 21.92 -17.78 -25.37
C GLN A 231 23.23 -18.36 -24.83
N ALA A 232 23.97 -17.61 -24.00
CA ALA A 232 25.24 -18.05 -23.44
C ALA A 232 25.07 -19.22 -22.45
N GLU A 233 23.92 -19.34 -21.83
CA GLU A 233 23.58 -20.46 -20.96
C GLU A 233 22.92 -21.56 -21.80
N SER A 234 23.74 -22.43 -22.32
CA SER A 234 23.32 -23.58 -23.13
C SER A 234 22.24 -24.40 -22.45
N GLY A 235 21.03 -24.38 -22.99
CA GLY A 235 19.89 -25.16 -22.53
C GLY A 235 18.69 -24.39 -22.09
N GLY A 236 18.66 -23.05 -22.13
CA GLY A 236 17.46 -22.22 -22.02
C GLY A 236 16.64 -22.31 -20.69
N ASN A 237 17.08 -23.15 -19.76
CA ASN A 237 16.32 -23.49 -18.56
C ASN A 237 16.84 -22.87 -17.26
N ARG A 238 17.98 -22.17 -17.30
CA ARG A 238 18.53 -21.55 -16.10
C ARG A 238 17.86 -20.22 -15.84
N ARG A 239 17.26 -20.12 -14.67
CA ARG A 239 16.70 -18.88 -14.15
C ARG A 239 17.82 -17.94 -13.72
N GLN A 240 17.90 -16.76 -14.34
CA GLN A 240 18.92 -15.73 -14.05
C GLN A 240 18.64 -15.00 -12.73
N TYR A 241 17.38 -14.89 -12.37
CA TYR A 241 16.95 -14.09 -11.22
C TYR A 241 16.58 -14.95 -10.03
N GLY A 242 16.81 -14.43 -8.84
CA GLY A 242 16.40 -14.99 -7.56
C GLY A 242 14.89 -15.16 -7.46
N PHE A 243 14.45 -15.81 -6.41
CA PHE A 243 13.03 -16.08 -6.19
C PHE A 243 12.29 -14.90 -5.58
N GLY A 244 12.98 -13.93 -4.98
CA GLY A 244 12.36 -12.81 -4.29
C GLY A 244 13.20 -11.55 -4.33
N ASP A 245 12.57 -10.45 -3.93
CA ASP A 245 13.18 -9.14 -3.79
C ASP A 245 12.64 -8.47 -2.52
N VAL A 246 13.48 -7.67 -1.88
CA VAL A 246 13.13 -6.83 -0.73
C VAL A 246 13.43 -5.40 -1.12
N GLU A 247 12.43 -4.53 -1.00
CA GLU A 247 12.53 -3.18 -1.49
C GLU A 247 12.08 -2.17 -0.42
N MET A 248 12.66 -1.01 -0.44
CA MET A 248 12.18 0.16 0.28
C MET A 248 11.09 0.85 -0.56
N LEU A 249 10.01 1.25 0.08
CA LEU A 249 8.91 2.01 -0.52
C LEU A 249 8.84 3.40 0.09
N LEU A 250 8.84 4.42 -0.76
CA LEU A 250 8.50 5.80 -0.42
C LEU A 250 7.42 6.27 -1.38
N GLY A 251 6.40 6.95 -0.87
CA GLY A 251 5.31 7.44 -1.71
C GLY A 251 4.68 8.69 -1.14
N THR A 252 4.02 9.43 -2.00
CA THR A 252 3.19 10.58 -1.64
C THR A 252 2.04 10.69 -2.62
N GLY A 253 0.93 11.25 -2.18
CA GLY A 253 -0.21 11.41 -3.05
C GLY A 253 -1.36 12.14 -2.37
N ILE A 254 -2.42 12.29 -3.12
CA ILE A 254 -3.65 12.95 -2.72
C ILE A 254 -4.77 11.93 -2.76
N GLN A 255 -5.60 11.92 -1.73
CA GLN A 255 -6.85 11.20 -1.71
C GLN A 255 -7.99 12.21 -1.83
N TYR A 256 -8.80 12.07 -2.87
CA TYR A 256 -10.00 12.85 -3.11
C TYR A 256 -11.24 12.03 -2.76
N LYS A 257 -12.01 12.48 -1.77
CA LYS A 257 -13.26 11.83 -1.35
C LYS A 257 -14.39 12.22 -2.30
N ILE A 258 -15.00 11.23 -2.94
CA ILE A 258 -16.20 11.42 -3.78
C ILE A 258 -17.45 11.38 -2.90
N ASN A 259 -17.52 10.38 -2.02
CA ASN A 259 -18.60 10.14 -1.07
C ASN A 259 -18.01 9.73 0.29
N GLN A 260 -18.89 9.44 1.26
CA GLN A 260 -18.47 8.92 2.56
C GLN A 260 -17.64 7.63 2.46
N ASN A 261 -17.96 6.75 1.47
CA ASN A 261 -17.32 5.44 1.32
C ASN A 261 -16.31 5.40 0.18
N ASN A 262 -16.45 6.25 -0.85
CA ASN A 262 -15.65 6.18 -2.07
C ASN A 262 -14.66 7.34 -2.15
N ALA A 263 -13.43 7.02 -2.55
CA ALA A 263 -12.41 8.01 -2.79
C ALA A 263 -11.48 7.60 -3.95
N PHE A 264 -10.88 8.58 -4.57
CA PHE A 264 -9.82 8.42 -5.57
C PHE A 264 -8.48 8.77 -4.94
N ASN A 265 -7.49 7.93 -5.17
CA ASN A 265 -6.10 8.17 -4.76
C ASN A 265 -5.26 8.41 -6.02
N ILE A 266 -4.52 9.50 -6.04
CA ILE A 266 -3.53 9.79 -7.08
C ILE A 266 -2.23 10.11 -6.38
N GLY A 267 -1.15 9.42 -6.74
CA GLY A 267 0.13 9.60 -6.07
C GLY A 267 1.30 9.15 -6.93
N MET A 268 2.47 9.30 -6.36
CA MET A 268 3.72 8.79 -6.91
C MET A 268 4.43 7.97 -5.84
N SER A 269 5.08 6.90 -6.26
CA SER A 269 5.92 6.11 -5.37
C SER A 269 7.28 5.82 -6.01
N TYR A 270 8.27 5.69 -5.13
CA TYR A 270 9.61 5.25 -5.45
C TYR A 270 9.91 3.98 -4.68
N GLN A 271 10.35 2.96 -5.39
CA GLN A 271 10.74 1.67 -4.85
C GLN A 271 12.22 1.44 -5.15
N ARG A 272 12.98 1.01 -4.15
CA ARG A 272 14.40 0.72 -4.27
C ARG A 272 14.71 -0.66 -3.73
N GLY A 273 15.20 -1.55 -4.60
CA GLY A 273 15.68 -2.88 -4.24
C GLY A 273 16.88 -2.80 -3.29
N LEU A 274 16.82 -3.56 -2.22
CA LEU A 274 17.87 -3.61 -1.20
C LEU A 274 18.83 -4.77 -1.44
N ILE A 275 18.34 -5.84 -2.05
CA ILE A 275 19.11 -7.06 -2.30
C ILE A 275 19.44 -7.22 -3.78
N ASN A 276 20.44 -8.06 -4.09
CA ASN A 276 20.73 -8.46 -5.46
C ASN A 276 19.64 -9.42 -5.94
N VAL A 277 19.00 -9.08 -7.06
CA VAL A 277 17.93 -9.91 -7.64
C VAL A 277 18.47 -10.96 -8.62
N VAL A 278 19.73 -10.86 -9.05
CA VAL A 278 20.35 -11.83 -9.95
C VAL A 278 20.97 -12.96 -9.15
N ARG A 279 20.89 -14.17 -9.69
CA ARG A 279 21.61 -15.33 -9.15
C ARG A 279 23.08 -15.25 -9.52
N GLY A 280 23.93 -15.46 -8.58
CA GLY A 280 25.38 -15.41 -8.79
C GLY A 280 26.03 -14.22 -8.11
N SER A 281 27.32 -14.35 -7.83
CA SER A 281 28.08 -13.35 -7.06
C SER A 281 28.77 -12.30 -7.96
N GLN A 282 28.92 -12.61 -9.23
CA GLN A 282 29.70 -11.77 -10.17
C GLN A 282 28.83 -10.73 -10.92
N LEU A 283 27.52 -10.89 -10.93
CA LEU A 283 26.57 -9.97 -11.52
C LEU A 283 25.60 -9.46 -10.44
N VAL A 284 25.61 -8.17 -10.21
CA VAL A 284 24.74 -7.52 -9.25
C VAL A 284 23.72 -6.67 -9.98
N SER A 285 22.45 -6.88 -9.70
CA SER A 285 21.38 -6.01 -10.19
C SER A 285 20.39 -5.72 -9.08
N LYS A 286 19.98 -4.46 -8.99
CA LYS A 286 18.97 -4.00 -8.05
C LYS A 286 17.89 -3.24 -8.79
N ASN A 287 16.64 -3.51 -8.44
CA ASN A 287 15.49 -2.85 -9.02
C ASN A 287 15.36 -1.43 -8.47
N ARG A 288 15.02 -0.48 -9.34
CA ARG A 288 14.55 0.86 -8.97
C ARG A 288 13.32 1.15 -9.80
N VAL A 289 12.27 1.60 -9.15
CA VAL A 289 10.97 1.80 -9.80
C VAL A 289 10.40 3.13 -9.37
N VAL A 290 9.99 3.95 -10.34
CA VAL A 290 9.14 5.13 -10.11
C VAL A 290 7.78 4.81 -10.67
N ALA A 291 6.73 4.92 -9.85
CA ALA A 291 5.37 4.59 -10.26
C ALA A 291 4.41 5.75 -10.03
N LEU A 292 3.49 5.94 -10.95
CA LEU A 292 2.29 6.76 -10.76
C LEU A 292 1.21 5.86 -10.17
N GLU A 293 0.69 6.22 -9.01
CA GLU A 293 -0.32 5.42 -8.32
C GLU A 293 -1.70 5.98 -8.55
N LEU A 294 -2.59 5.15 -9.07
CA LEU A 294 -4.00 5.44 -9.21
C LEU A 294 -4.77 4.41 -8.37
N GLY A 295 -5.59 4.87 -7.46
CA GLY A 295 -6.35 4.00 -6.57
C GLY A 295 -7.81 4.40 -6.50
N PHE A 296 -8.68 3.41 -6.50
CA PHE A 296 -10.10 3.60 -6.21
C PHE A 296 -10.44 2.90 -4.90
N LYS A 297 -10.87 3.68 -3.93
CA LYS A 297 -11.34 3.23 -2.62
C LYS A 297 -12.85 3.06 -2.63
N PHE A 298 -13.32 2.00 -1.97
CA PHE A 298 -14.74 1.64 -1.83
C PHE A 298 -15.05 1.10 -0.43
#